data_b8237ed429b7dd0d6a9f5c3b05e234e3
#
_entry.id   b8237ed429b7dd0d6a9f5c3b05e234e3
#
_cell.length_a   1.000
_cell.length_b   1.000
_cell.length_c   1.000
_cell.angle_alpha   90.00
_cell.angle_beta   90.00
_cell.angle_gamma   90.00
#
_symmetry.space_group_name_H-M   'P 1'
#
loop_
_entity.id
_entity.type
_entity.pdbx_description
1 polymer ?
#
loop_
_entity_poly.entity_id
_entity_poly.type
_entity_poly.pdbx_seq_one_letter_code
_entity_poly.pdbx_strand_id
1 'polypeptide(L)'
;YVFYDGLRLVLYLIPYFCIIPGLAIYYLISNLSNLLPKFLLGIVGSMFIYYLYIFILLTPYQYTYLNIFIGDFSNAHKKFENDYWTISIEELINKIPSETNLISNNKKVKIAFCGVPHNLSKRELNKLKNLRYEQKDLYANDVDYIVMTNRIGKIRYDNTLTNVETCFEKFEGEDLISVERNGLMLSTMRKKL
;
A
#
# COMPACT_ATOMS: atom_id res chain seq x y z
N TYR A 1 1.34 19.94 17.01
CA TYR A 1 0.23 18.97 17.01
C TYR A 1 0.32 18.16 15.73
N VAL A 2 0.78 16.92 15.82
CA VAL A 2 0.70 15.97 14.71
C VAL A 2 -0.72 15.42 14.73
N PHE A 3 -1.50 15.68 13.67
CA PHE A 3 -2.80 15.05 13.50
C PHE A 3 -2.56 13.54 13.27
N TYR A 4 -2.63 12.80 14.35
CA TYR A 4 -2.59 11.35 14.31
C TYR A 4 -3.88 10.87 13.64
N ASP A 5 -3.79 10.02 12.62
CA ASP A 5 -4.93 9.46 11.89
C ASP A 5 -5.55 10.32 10.76
N GLY A 6 -4.95 11.44 10.37
CA GLY A 6 -5.32 12.19 9.17
C GLY A 6 -6.81 12.54 9.07
N LEU A 7 -7.41 12.23 7.91
CA LEU A 7 -8.81 12.57 7.60
C LEU A 7 -9.86 11.88 8.48
N ARG A 8 -9.51 10.82 9.22
CA ARG A 8 -10.49 10.10 10.08
C ARG A 8 -11.15 11.00 11.10
N LEU A 9 -10.39 11.93 11.69
CA LEU A 9 -10.91 12.87 12.70
C LEU A 9 -11.88 13.89 12.11
N VAL A 10 -11.88 14.06 10.80
CA VAL A 10 -12.69 15.05 10.10
C VAL A 10 -13.65 14.41 9.08
N LEU A 11 -13.86 13.09 9.14
CA LEU A 11 -14.78 12.38 8.24
C LEU A 11 -16.19 12.95 8.25
N TYR A 12 -16.64 13.48 9.39
CA TYR A 12 -17.96 14.13 9.50
C TYR A 12 -18.10 15.39 8.65
N LEU A 13 -16.98 15.99 8.20
CA LEU A 13 -17.00 17.16 7.32
C LEU A 13 -17.17 16.78 5.83
N ILE A 14 -16.87 15.54 5.45
CA ILE A 14 -16.94 15.10 4.05
C ILE A 14 -18.32 15.32 3.43
N PRO A 15 -19.46 14.98 4.08
CA PRO A 15 -20.77 15.27 3.53
C PRO A 15 -20.96 16.74 3.18
N TYR A 16 -20.50 17.65 4.04
CA TYR A 16 -20.60 19.09 3.80
C TYR A 16 -19.76 19.54 2.61
N PHE A 17 -18.54 19.02 2.48
CA PHE A 17 -17.70 19.29 1.31
C PHE A 17 -18.29 18.74 0.01
N CYS A 18 -19.09 17.67 0.06
CA CYS A 18 -19.76 17.12 -1.10
C CYS A 18 -21.05 17.90 -1.48
N ILE A 19 -21.72 18.53 -0.52
CA ILE A 19 -22.95 19.31 -0.77
C ILE A 19 -22.67 20.49 -1.69
N ILE A 20 -21.59 21.24 -1.46
CA ILE A 20 -21.28 22.45 -2.23
C ILE A 20 -21.12 22.14 -3.73
N PRO A 21 -20.23 21.22 -4.16
CA PRO A 21 -20.10 20.87 -5.57
C PRO A 21 -21.36 20.21 -6.11
N GLY A 22 -22.09 19.43 -5.30
CA GLY A 22 -23.37 18.85 -5.70
C GLY A 22 -24.43 19.89 -6.03
N LEU A 23 -24.58 20.91 -5.19
CA LEU A 23 -25.49 22.05 -5.46
C LEU A 23 -25.03 22.86 -6.66
N ALA A 24 -23.74 23.09 -6.83
CA ALA A 24 -23.20 23.79 -7.99
C ALA A 24 -23.52 23.06 -9.29
N ILE A 25 -23.33 21.74 -9.35
CA ILE A 25 -23.66 20.89 -10.50
C ILE A 25 -25.20 20.96 -10.77
N TYR A 26 -26.01 20.79 -9.72
CA TYR A 26 -27.46 20.88 -9.83
C TYR A 26 -27.90 22.23 -10.38
N TYR A 27 -27.38 23.34 -9.85
CA TYR A 27 -27.66 24.69 -10.31
C TYR A 27 -27.27 24.90 -11.78
N LEU A 28 -26.10 24.44 -12.18
CA LEU A 28 -25.64 24.54 -13.57
C LEU A 28 -26.53 23.75 -14.52
N ILE A 29 -26.93 22.52 -14.16
CA ILE A 29 -27.83 21.70 -14.97
C ILE A 29 -29.23 22.33 -15.09
N SER A 30 -29.75 22.91 -13.99
CA SER A 30 -31.11 23.44 -13.94
C SER A 30 -31.25 24.78 -14.65
N ASN A 31 -30.22 25.64 -14.64
CA ASN A 31 -30.35 27.04 -15.12
C ASN A 31 -29.69 27.28 -16.47
N LEU A 32 -28.83 26.38 -16.96
CA LEU A 32 -28.21 26.53 -18.25
C LEU A 32 -29.02 25.81 -19.33
N SER A 33 -29.51 26.59 -20.30
CA SER A 33 -30.17 26.03 -21.47
C SER A 33 -29.14 25.48 -22.47
N ASN A 34 -29.52 24.38 -23.16
CA ASN A 34 -28.88 23.82 -24.34
C ASN A 34 -27.70 22.86 -24.13
N LEU A 35 -26.56 23.08 -24.78
CA LEU A 35 -25.45 22.11 -24.91
C LEU A 35 -24.53 22.09 -23.69
N LEU A 36 -24.38 23.22 -23.00
CA LEU A 36 -23.43 23.37 -21.92
C LEU A 36 -23.66 22.41 -20.73
N PRO A 37 -24.88 22.27 -20.21
CA PRO A 37 -25.14 21.31 -19.12
C PRO A 37 -24.93 19.86 -19.54
N LYS A 38 -25.22 19.51 -20.79
CA LYS A 38 -24.95 18.16 -21.32
C LYS A 38 -23.44 17.86 -21.38
N PHE A 39 -22.65 18.85 -21.78
CA PHE A 39 -21.20 18.74 -21.81
C PHE A 39 -20.62 18.60 -20.39
N LEU A 40 -21.09 19.42 -19.44
CA LEU A 40 -20.68 19.32 -18.03
C LEU A 40 -21.05 17.97 -17.41
N LEU A 41 -22.26 17.48 -17.70
CA LEU A 41 -22.69 16.15 -17.24
C LEU A 41 -21.81 15.04 -17.85
N GLY A 42 -21.39 15.19 -19.10
CA GLY A 42 -20.45 14.29 -19.76
C GLY A 42 -19.09 14.26 -19.04
N ILE A 43 -18.55 15.42 -18.64
CA ILE A 43 -17.29 15.52 -17.88
C ILE A 43 -17.43 14.83 -16.52
N VAL A 44 -18.49 15.13 -15.77
CA VAL A 44 -18.74 14.53 -14.45
C VAL A 44 -18.91 13.01 -14.58
N GLY A 45 -19.64 12.55 -15.59
CA GLY A 45 -19.79 11.13 -15.88
C GLY A 45 -18.46 10.44 -16.21
N SER A 46 -17.62 11.08 -17.03
CA SER A 46 -16.28 10.57 -17.36
C SER A 46 -15.39 10.46 -16.13
N MET A 47 -15.41 11.48 -15.27
CA MET A 47 -14.67 11.44 -14.00
C MET A 47 -15.15 10.30 -13.09
N PHE A 48 -16.47 10.10 -13.01
CA PHE A 48 -17.03 9.01 -12.21
C PHE A 48 -16.58 7.64 -12.73
N ILE A 49 -16.63 7.42 -14.05
CA ILE A 49 -16.18 6.17 -14.68
C ILE A 49 -14.69 5.96 -14.42
N TYR A 50 -13.85 7.01 -14.54
CA TYR A 50 -12.44 6.94 -14.25
C TYR A 50 -12.18 6.53 -12.79
N TYR A 51 -12.84 7.16 -11.81
CA TYR A 51 -12.66 6.79 -10.41
C TYR A 51 -13.17 5.39 -10.10
N LEU A 52 -14.26 4.95 -10.72
CA LEU A 52 -14.76 3.58 -10.59
C LEU A 52 -13.73 2.56 -11.12
N TYR A 53 -13.13 2.85 -12.28
CA TYR A 53 -12.07 2.03 -12.84
C TYR A 53 -10.87 1.91 -11.89
N ILE A 54 -10.36 3.03 -11.38
CA ILE A 54 -9.26 3.03 -10.42
C ILE A 54 -9.63 2.29 -9.12
N PHE A 55 -10.86 2.47 -8.63
CA PHE A 55 -11.35 1.76 -7.45
C PHE A 55 -11.28 0.24 -7.64
N ILE A 56 -11.70 -0.26 -8.80
CA ILE A 56 -11.62 -1.69 -9.12
C ILE A 56 -10.17 -2.15 -9.21
N LEU A 57 -9.30 -1.40 -9.90
CA LEU A 57 -7.88 -1.75 -10.04
C LEU A 57 -7.15 -1.86 -8.70
N LEU A 58 -7.47 -0.99 -7.76
CA LEU A 58 -6.82 -0.96 -6.45
C LEU A 58 -7.42 -1.96 -5.46
N THR A 59 -8.52 -2.64 -5.80
CA THR A 59 -9.16 -3.60 -4.90
C THR A 59 -8.20 -4.74 -4.52
N PRO A 60 -8.07 -5.10 -3.22
CA PRO A 60 -8.75 -4.54 -2.04
C PRO A 60 -8.03 -3.36 -1.36
N TYR A 61 -7.02 -2.78 -1.98
CA TYR A 61 -6.13 -1.78 -1.40
C TYR A 61 -6.50 -0.34 -1.79
N GLN A 62 -7.78 0.02 -1.79
CA GLN A 62 -8.28 1.36 -2.21
C GLN A 62 -7.65 2.50 -1.41
N TYR A 63 -7.25 2.26 -0.17
CA TYR A 63 -6.57 3.24 0.69
C TYR A 63 -5.18 3.64 0.17
N THR A 64 -4.61 2.90 -0.77
CA THR A 64 -3.32 3.22 -1.41
C THR A 64 -3.48 4.16 -2.61
N TYR A 65 -4.71 4.64 -2.87
CA TYR A 65 -4.98 5.55 -3.97
C TYR A 65 -4.12 6.82 -3.90
N LEU A 66 -3.43 7.07 -4.98
CA LEU A 66 -2.71 8.31 -5.23
C LEU A 66 -3.34 9.01 -6.43
N ASN A 67 -3.52 10.33 -6.32
CA ASN A 67 -4.11 11.06 -7.44
C ASN A 67 -3.12 11.19 -8.61
N ILE A 68 -3.65 11.41 -9.81
CA ILE A 68 -2.87 11.48 -11.06
C ILE A 68 -1.77 12.56 -11.03
N PHE A 69 -1.89 13.59 -10.19
CA PHE A 69 -0.94 14.68 -10.10
C PHE A 69 0.35 14.32 -9.33
N ILE A 70 0.35 13.20 -8.59
CA ILE A 70 1.55 12.72 -7.88
C ILE A 70 2.61 12.21 -8.85
N GLY A 71 2.23 11.89 -10.08
CA GLY A 71 3.13 11.42 -11.13
C GLY A 71 3.21 9.90 -11.18
N ASP A 72 4.39 9.37 -11.41
CA ASP A 72 4.62 7.95 -11.60
C ASP A 72 4.29 7.13 -10.34
N PHE A 73 3.26 6.28 -10.43
CA PHE A 73 2.86 5.38 -9.37
C PHE A 73 3.96 4.38 -9.00
N SER A 74 4.75 3.94 -9.96
CA SER A 74 5.82 2.97 -9.76
C SER A 74 6.89 3.49 -8.78
N ASN A 75 7.14 4.80 -8.78
CA ASN A 75 8.10 5.46 -7.91
C ASN A 75 7.47 6.09 -6.65
N ALA A 76 6.15 6.01 -6.49
CA ALA A 76 5.47 6.61 -5.34
C ALA A 76 5.89 5.98 -4.00
N HIS A 77 6.33 4.71 -4.01
CA HIS A 77 6.86 4.05 -2.82
C HIS A 77 8.12 4.72 -2.25
N LYS A 78 8.85 5.48 -3.07
CA LYS A 78 10.03 6.24 -2.62
C LYS A 78 9.66 7.54 -1.89
N LYS A 79 8.44 8.03 -2.06
CA LYS A 79 7.99 9.33 -1.51
C LYS A 79 6.96 9.19 -0.41
N PHE A 80 6.19 8.10 -0.40
CA PHE A 80 5.05 7.91 0.49
C PHE A 80 5.04 6.51 1.08
N GLU A 81 4.63 6.39 2.33
CA GLU A 81 4.22 5.12 2.91
C GLU A 81 2.88 4.69 2.28
N ASN A 82 2.85 3.54 1.63
CA ASN A 82 1.69 3.12 0.86
C ASN A 82 0.83 2.09 1.61
N ASP A 83 1.44 1.08 2.21
CA ASP A 83 0.73 0.04 2.96
C ASP A 83 0.93 0.20 4.47
N TYR A 84 0.47 1.33 5.00
CA TYR A 84 0.59 1.65 6.44
C TYR A 84 0.00 0.56 7.35
N TRP A 85 -1.11 -0.07 6.93
CA TRP A 85 -1.78 -1.12 7.70
C TRP A 85 -1.23 -2.52 7.44
N THR A 86 -0.26 -2.67 6.54
CA THR A 86 0.37 -3.94 6.18
C THR A 86 -0.63 -5.02 5.73
N ILE A 87 -1.74 -4.60 5.11
CA ILE A 87 -2.80 -5.51 4.66
C ILE A 87 -2.31 -6.39 3.51
N SER A 88 -1.40 -5.90 2.67
CA SER A 88 -0.83 -6.65 1.54
C SER A 88 0.00 -7.87 1.97
N ILE A 89 0.43 -7.93 3.23
CA ILE A 89 1.23 -9.06 3.76
C ILE A 89 0.46 -10.37 3.71
N GLU A 90 -0.85 -10.36 3.93
CA GLU A 90 -1.65 -11.58 3.81
C GLU A 90 -1.61 -12.13 2.39
N GLU A 91 -1.80 -11.29 1.38
CA GLU A 91 -1.70 -11.69 -0.03
C GLU A 91 -0.28 -12.17 -0.37
N LEU A 92 0.75 -11.44 0.08
CA LEU A 92 2.14 -11.80 -0.16
C LEU A 92 2.47 -13.19 0.39
N ILE A 93 2.08 -13.47 1.62
CA ILE A 93 2.34 -14.76 2.26
C ILE A 93 1.57 -15.89 1.58
N ASN A 94 0.34 -15.63 1.14
CA ASN A 94 -0.46 -16.61 0.41
C ASN A 94 0.12 -16.96 -0.97
N LYS A 95 0.94 -16.10 -1.58
CA LYS A 95 1.65 -16.36 -2.83
C LYS A 95 2.90 -17.23 -2.66
N ILE A 96 3.48 -17.35 -1.45
CA ILE A 96 4.70 -18.13 -1.20
C ILE A 96 4.59 -19.56 -1.75
N PRO A 97 3.50 -20.33 -1.52
CA PRO A 97 3.39 -21.71 -2.01
C PRO A 97 3.39 -21.82 -3.54
N SER A 98 2.80 -20.86 -4.23
CA SER A 98 2.61 -20.90 -5.69
C SER A 98 3.79 -20.31 -6.47
N GLU A 99 4.47 -19.33 -5.89
CA GLU A 99 5.51 -18.57 -6.59
C GLU A 99 6.94 -18.94 -6.15
N THR A 100 7.07 -19.79 -5.11
CA THR A 100 8.39 -20.23 -4.63
C THR A 100 8.45 -21.72 -4.35
N ASN A 101 9.67 -22.26 -4.41
CA ASN A 101 9.96 -23.65 -4.03
C ASN A 101 10.29 -23.81 -2.53
N LEU A 102 9.99 -22.82 -1.69
CA LEU A 102 10.39 -22.82 -0.28
C LEU A 102 9.71 -23.93 0.53
N ILE A 103 8.50 -24.30 0.16
CA ILE A 103 7.76 -25.39 0.83
C ILE A 103 8.28 -26.75 0.40
N SER A 104 8.63 -26.92 -0.87
CA SER A 104 9.03 -28.22 -1.42
C SER A 104 10.41 -28.69 -0.91
N ASN A 105 11.29 -27.75 -0.60
CA ASN A 105 12.66 -28.03 -0.20
C ASN A 105 12.83 -28.57 1.23
N ASN A 106 11.76 -28.65 2.01
CA ASN A 106 11.73 -29.13 3.41
C ASN A 106 12.82 -28.53 4.33
N LYS A 107 13.48 -27.45 3.87
CA LYS A 107 14.53 -26.74 4.60
C LYS A 107 13.88 -25.68 5.49
N LYS A 108 14.40 -25.53 6.71
CA LYS A 108 13.98 -24.46 7.60
C LYS A 108 14.50 -23.12 7.07
N VAL A 109 13.58 -22.19 6.80
CA VAL A 109 13.86 -20.89 6.19
C VAL A 109 13.91 -19.82 7.29
N LYS A 110 14.91 -18.97 7.26
CA LYS A 110 15.09 -17.89 8.23
C LYS A 110 14.52 -16.60 7.67
N ILE A 111 13.44 -16.11 8.28
CA ILE A 111 12.68 -14.98 7.78
C ILE A 111 12.72 -13.83 8.80
N ALA A 112 13.06 -12.63 8.32
CA ALA A 112 12.93 -11.39 9.07
C ALA A 112 11.81 -10.52 8.49
N PHE A 113 11.34 -9.55 9.28
CA PHE A 113 10.25 -8.64 8.90
C PHE A 113 10.67 -7.19 9.07
N CYS A 114 10.43 -6.37 8.05
CA CYS A 114 10.63 -4.93 8.10
C CYS A 114 9.32 -4.19 7.83
N GLY A 115 8.96 -3.25 8.70
CA GLY A 115 7.72 -2.49 8.57
C GLY A 115 6.43 -3.28 8.87
N VAL A 116 6.54 -4.55 9.28
CA VAL A 116 5.42 -5.43 9.55
C VAL A 116 5.29 -5.70 11.04
N PRO A 117 4.09 -5.54 11.66
CA PRO A 117 3.88 -5.88 13.05
C PRO A 117 4.16 -7.37 13.33
N HIS A 118 4.92 -7.66 14.39
CA HIS A 118 5.33 -9.02 14.74
C HIS A 118 4.14 -10.00 14.87
N ASN A 119 3.07 -9.57 15.51
CA ASN A 119 1.89 -10.42 15.73
C ASN A 119 1.20 -10.79 14.40
N LEU A 120 1.15 -9.84 13.45
CA LEU A 120 0.58 -10.07 12.13
C LEU A 120 1.44 -11.06 11.34
N SER A 121 2.74 -10.83 11.28
CA SER A 121 3.68 -11.67 10.54
C SER A 121 3.64 -13.12 11.02
N LYS A 122 3.65 -13.33 12.33
CA LYS A 122 3.56 -14.67 12.93
C LYS A 122 2.22 -15.35 12.63
N ARG A 123 1.11 -14.60 12.72
CA ARG A 123 -0.23 -15.12 12.42
C ARG A 123 -0.32 -15.60 10.97
N GLU A 124 0.14 -14.79 10.03
CA GLU A 124 0.04 -15.10 8.60
C GLU A 124 0.96 -16.27 8.21
N LEU A 125 2.20 -16.31 8.68
CA LEU A 125 3.10 -17.44 8.41
C LEU A 125 2.57 -18.76 8.99
N ASN A 126 1.93 -18.73 10.14
CA ASN A 126 1.36 -19.92 10.76
C ASN A 126 0.20 -20.52 9.96
N LYS A 127 -0.43 -19.76 9.04
CA LYS A 127 -1.42 -20.30 8.09
C LYS A 127 -0.79 -21.27 7.09
N LEU A 128 0.50 -21.13 6.79
CA LEU A 128 1.25 -21.98 5.89
C LEU A 128 1.75 -23.25 6.62
N LYS A 129 0.86 -24.25 6.75
CA LYS A 129 1.13 -25.48 7.55
C LYS A 129 2.39 -26.25 7.12
N ASN A 130 2.81 -26.13 5.87
CA ASN A 130 3.94 -26.85 5.29
C ASN A 130 5.24 -26.04 5.24
N LEU A 131 5.22 -24.76 5.60
CA LEU A 131 6.40 -23.94 5.62
C LEU A 131 7.12 -24.08 6.97
N ARG A 132 8.35 -24.64 6.95
CA ARG A 132 9.21 -24.65 8.11
C ARG A 132 10.02 -23.36 8.15
N TYR A 133 9.69 -22.47 9.07
CA TYR A 133 10.39 -21.21 9.19
C TYR A 133 10.92 -20.95 10.61
N GLU A 134 11.89 -20.07 10.69
CA GLU A 134 12.40 -19.48 11.93
C GLU A 134 12.38 -17.97 11.76
N GLN A 135 11.67 -17.29 12.65
CA GLN A 135 11.69 -15.84 12.65
C GLN A 135 12.97 -15.34 13.30
N LYS A 136 13.66 -14.47 12.59
CA LYS A 136 14.92 -13.86 13.03
C LYS A 136 14.75 -12.36 13.29
N ASP A 137 15.68 -11.81 14.04
CA ASP A 137 15.84 -10.36 14.11
C ASP A 137 16.23 -9.82 12.74
N LEU A 138 15.74 -8.62 12.43
CA LEU A 138 15.94 -7.98 11.12
C LEU A 138 17.43 -7.76 10.79
N TYR A 139 18.25 -7.55 11.80
CA TYR A 139 19.68 -7.29 11.67
C TYR A 139 20.57 -8.54 11.86
N ALA A 140 19.96 -9.71 12.05
CA ALA A 140 20.72 -10.94 12.16
C ALA A 140 21.46 -11.25 10.83
N ASN A 141 22.70 -11.73 10.94
CA ASN A 141 23.52 -12.05 9.76
C ASN A 141 23.04 -13.29 9.01
N ASP A 142 22.27 -14.14 9.69
CA ASP A 142 21.83 -15.44 9.20
C ASP A 142 20.37 -15.44 8.67
N VAL A 143 19.88 -14.32 8.18
CA VAL A 143 18.57 -14.18 7.56
C VAL A 143 18.63 -14.56 6.09
N ASP A 144 17.76 -15.48 5.66
CA ASP A 144 17.65 -15.89 4.26
C ASP A 144 16.75 -14.93 3.47
N TYR A 145 15.63 -14.51 4.06
CA TYR A 145 14.60 -13.68 3.41
C TYR A 145 14.07 -12.59 4.32
N ILE A 146 13.75 -11.45 3.71
CA ILE A 146 13.13 -10.33 4.41
C ILE A 146 11.76 -10.07 3.76
N VAL A 147 10.72 -10.15 4.58
CA VAL A 147 9.37 -9.75 4.21
C VAL A 147 9.16 -8.31 4.65
N MET A 148 8.80 -7.44 3.72
CA MET A 148 8.75 -6.02 4.00
C MET A 148 7.57 -5.31 3.32
N THR A 149 7.12 -4.25 3.96
CA THR A 149 6.21 -3.25 3.38
C THR A 149 6.94 -1.94 3.22
N ASN A 150 6.40 -1.04 2.40
CA ASN A 150 6.93 0.31 2.24
C ASN A 150 6.58 1.18 3.45
N ARG A 151 6.93 0.70 4.63
CA ARG A 151 6.80 1.45 5.87
C ARG A 151 8.17 1.92 6.32
N ILE A 152 8.21 3.11 6.89
CA ILE A 152 9.40 3.61 7.55
C ILE A 152 9.69 2.70 8.75
N GLY A 153 10.82 2.02 8.71
CA GLY A 153 11.31 1.23 9.85
C GLY A 153 11.41 2.15 11.07
N LYS A 154 11.26 1.60 12.29
CA LYS A 154 11.37 2.39 13.54
C LYS A 154 12.52 3.37 13.43
N ILE A 155 12.17 4.65 13.26
CA ILE A 155 13.12 5.74 13.41
C ILE A 155 13.57 5.66 14.87
N ARG A 156 14.83 5.32 15.12
CA ARG A 156 15.45 5.70 16.37
C ARG A 156 15.38 7.23 16.36
N TYR A 157 14.67 7.77 17.31
CA TYR A 157 14.63 9.21 17.57
C TYR A 157 16.02 9.66 18.02
N ASP A 158 16.93 9.72 17.06
CA ASP A 158 18.10 10.53 17.16
C ASP A 158 17.78 11.82 16.42
N ASN A 159 17.95 12.97 17.09
CA ASN A 159 17.49 14.29 16.66
C ASN A 159 18.11 14.80 15.34
N THR A 160 18.71 13.96 14.55
CA THR A 160 19.32 14.26 13.25
C THR A 160 18.60 13.54 12.10
N LEU A 161 17.30 13.82 11.94
CA LEU A 161 16.45 13.31 10.84
C LEU A 161 16.82 13.97 9.51
N THR A 162 17.85 13.50 8.83
CA THR A 162 18.13 13.93 7.46
C THR A 162 17.82 12.88 6.40
N ASN A 163 17.70 11.59 6.73
CA ASN A 163 17.34 10.54 5.75
C ASN A 163 16.43 9.50 6.39
N VAL A 164 15.17 9.54 6.04
CA VAL A 164 14.19 8.50 6.40
C VAL A 164 14.25 7.42 5.34
N GLU A 165 14.99 6.35 5.60
CA GLU A 165 15.04 5.19 4.70
C GLU A 165 13.83 4.29 4.91
N THR A 166 13.17 3.93 3.81
CA THR A 166 12.13 2.92 3.82
C THR A 166 12.74 1.51 3.93
N CYS A 167 11.94 0.52 4.30
CA CYS A 167 12.40 -0.87 4.32
C CYS A 167 12.91 -1.32 2.94
N PHE A 168 12.31 -0.85 1.86
CA PHE A 168 12.71 -1.22 0.50
C PHE A 168 14.07 -0.68 0.09
N GLU A 169 14.43 0.51 0.59
CA GLU A 169 15.73 1.15 0.31
C GLU A 169 16.85 0.58 1.17
N LYS A 170 16.50 0.23 2.40
CA LYS A 170 17.49 -0.21 3.39
C LYS A 170 18.05 -1.61 3.14
N PHE A 171 17.24 -2.51 2.61
CA PHE A 171 17.62 -3.90 2.41
C PHE A 171 17.70 -4.22 0.94
N GLU A 172 18.91 -4.29 0.43
CA GLU A 172 19.20 -4.71 -0.94
C GLU A 172 18.99 -6.22 -1.12
N GLY A 173 18.71 -6.65 -2.35
CA GLY A 173 18.52 -8.05 -2.69
C GLY A 173 17.57 -8.25 -3.87
N GLU A 174 17.31 -9.50 -4.18
CA GLU A 174 16.39 -9.89 -5.26
C GLU A 174 14.98 -10.09 -4.72
N ASP A 175 14.01 -9.39 -5.30
CA ASP A 175 12.60 -9.57 -4.98
C ASP A 175 12.11 -10.89 -5.59
N LEU A 176 11.73 -11.85 -4.72
CA LEU A 176 11.19 -13.14 -5.14
C LEU A 176 9.71 -13.09 -5.45
N ILE A 177 8.98 -12.37 -4.63
CA ILE A 177 7.53 -12.21 -4.71
C ILE A 177 7.20 -10.79 -4.35
N SER A 178 6.29 -10.17 -5.10
CA SER A 178 5.76 -8.85 -4.78
C SER A 178 4.23 -8.81 -4.84
N VAL A 179 3.65 -7.89 -4.09
CA VAL A 179 2.25 -7.48 -4.22
C VAL A 179 2.24 -6.06 -4.74
N GLU A 180 1.68 -5.91 -5.93
CA GLU A 180 1.62 -4.64 -6.63
C GLU A 180 0.19 -4.33 -7.04
N ARG A 181 -0.15 -3.04 -7.07
CA ARG A 181 -1.39 -2.54 -7.65
C ARG A 181 -1.12 -1.30 -8.45
N ASN A 182 -1.55 -1.32 -9.71
CA ASN A 182 -1.34 -0.22 -10.65
C ASN A 182 0.12 0.25 -10.74
N GLY A 183 1.08 -0.70 -10.72
CA GLY A 183 2.52 -0.42 -10.72
C GLY A 183 3.10 0.05 -9.37
N LEU A 184 2.26 0.21 -8.34
CA LEU A 184 2.70 0.56 -7.00
C LEU A 184 3.03 -0.70 -6.20
N MET A 185 4.28 -0.86 -5.79
CA MET A 185 4.72 -1.94 -4.92
C MET A 185 4.24 -1.68 -3.48
N LEU A 186 3.49 -2.61 -2.91
CA LEU A 186 2.93 -2.55 -1.56
C LEU A 186 3.76 -3.35 -0.56
N SER A 187 4.11 -4.57 -0.92
CA SER A 187 4.94 -5.46 -0.11
C SER A 187 5.77 -6.38 -0.99
N THR A 188 6.88 -6.82 -0.46
CA THR A 188 7.77 -7.76 -1.15
C THR A 188 8.43 -8.74 -0.18
N MET A 189 8.78 -9.92 -0.68
CA MET A 189 9.67 -10.87 -0.04
C MET A 189 10.98 -10.89 -0.83
N ARG A 190 12.04 -10.43 -0.21
CA ARG A 190 13.36 -10.27 -0.81
C ARG A 190 14.34 -11.29 -0.24
N LYS A 191 15.12 -11.90 -1.11
CA LYS A 191 16.26 -12.71 -0.70
C LYS A 191 17.38 -11.78 -0.27
N LYS A 192 17.88 -11.96 0.96
CA LYS A 192 19.03 -11.19 1.45
C LYS A 192 20.28 -11.62 0.73
N LEU A 193 21.06 -10.66 0.27
CA LEU A 193 22.39 -10.87 -0.32
C LEU A 193 23.44 -11.15 0.76
#